data_665902cc524ba98e5d3b42af8e48121c
#
_entry.id   665902cc524ba98e5d3b42af8e48121c
#
_cell.length_a   1.000
_cell.length_b   1.000
_cell.length_c   1.000
_cell.angle_alpha   90.00
_cell.angle_beta   90.00
_cell.angle_gamma   90.00
#
_symmetry.space_group_name_H-M   'P 1'
#
loop_
_entity.id
_entity.type
_entity.pdbx_description
1 polymer ?
#
loop_
_entity_poly.entity_id
_entity_poly.type
_entity_poly.pdbx_seq_one_letter_code
_entity_poly.pdbx_strand_id
1 'polypeptide(L)'
;LVKAGLTTGDDGSATLDNLYLGKYVVKEMQAPQNLVCTGESQEITLSYAGGNVGKVMGSVTFKNARQKASVSVYKQDKETRKYLPGGTYGLYAGNDIKAADGTVVVKKDTLIEKAVTGTDGKAVYQADLPIANSYYVKEVSAPAGYTRNSEDVYSFTFQYTTDKEATVSFSHTFQNERVNAKIKLVKEDSETGKTAQGDATLEGAVYGLYAREDIVHPDGQTGVLYPAGMQIATLTTDAEGNAEIADLYLGKYYVKELTPPVGYLADPEEHDLECNDEGDLVQTVERTATSLEDVIKQPFQVIKVANNGKTDADLLKGVGFSAYLESNLKKNKDGSYDFASATPVVLTADGQTEMFTDERGYASVSYTHLTLPTIR
;
A
#
# COMPACT_ATOMS: atom_id res chain seq x y z
N LEU A 1 56.09 -34.95 -15.27
CA LEU A 1 56.17 -34.41 -13.91
C LEU A 1 57.60 -34.54 -13.42
N VAL A 2 58.31 -33.43 -13.18
CA VAL A 2 59.67 -33.39 -12.70
C VAL A 2 59.71 -33.50 -11.18
N LYS A 3 58.80 -32.78 -10.48
CA LYS A 3 58.60 -32.90 -9.09
C LYS A 3 57.17 -32.44 -8.71
N ALA A 4 56.50 -33.13 -7.81
CA ALA A 4 55.22 -32.72 -7.19
C ALA A 4 55.47 -32.30 -5.76
N GLY A 5 54.57 -31.45 -5.22
CA GLY A 5 54.59 -31.08 -3.81
C GLY A 5 55.69 -30.09 -3.41
N LEU A 6 56.08 -29.18 -4.31
CA LEU A 6 56.89 -28.02 -3.96
C LEU A 6 55.96 -26.99 -3.23
N THR A 7 56.27 -26.69 -1.96
CA THR A 7 55.50 -25.76 -1.15
C THR A 7 56.33 -24.53 -0.84
N THR A 8 55.72 -23.35 -0.95
CA THR A 8 56.39 -22.07 -0.57
C THR A 8 56.53 -21.96 0.94
N GLY A 9 57.65 -21.39 1.37
CA GLY A 9 57.92 -21.04 2.78
C GLY A 9 57.19 -19.77 3.21
N ASP A 10 57.49 -19.31 4.46
CA ASP A 10 56.90 -18.09 5.01
C ASP A 10 57.21 -16.82 4.26
N ASP A 11 58.29 -16.80 3.48
CA ASP A 11 58.69 -15.72 2.59
C ASP A 11 57.99 -15.78 1.22
N GLY A 12 57.10 -16.76 1.01
CA GLY A 12 56.39 -17.00 -0.23
C GLY A 12 57.25 -17.60 -1.36
N SER A 13 58.48 -17.99 -1.09
CA SER A 13 59.37 -18.59 -2.07
C SER A 13 59.50 -20.10 -1.97
N ALA A 14 59.83 -20.74 -3.08
CA ALA A 14 60.22 -22.14 -3.11
C ALA A 14 61.27 -22.35 -4.19
N THR A 15 62.31 -23.14 -3.92
CA THR A 15 63.41 -23.39 -4.83
C THR A 15 63.49 -24.88 -5.18
N LEU A 16 63.73 -25.14 -6.44
CA LEU A 16 64.02 -26.49 -6.91
C LEU A 16 65.37 -26.48 -7.62
N ASP A 17 66.34 -27.20 -7.03
CA ASP A 17 67.67 -27.35 -7.55
C ASP A 17 67.84 -28.64 -8.41
N ASN A 18 68.97 -28.72 -9.12
CA ASN A 18 69.37 -29.86 -9.88
C ASN A 18 68.49 -30.18 -11.14
N LEU A 19 67.94 -29.13 -11.75
CA LEU A 19 67.25 -29.25 -13.02
C LEU A 19 68.23 -29.19 -14.20
N TYR A 20 67.99 -30.01 -15.23
CA TYR A 20 68.72 -29.90 -16.51
C TYR A 20 68.35 -28.62 -17.25
N LEU A 21 69.20 -28.19 -18.19
CA LEU A 21 68.80 -27.15 -19.11
C LEU A 21 67.59 -27.57 -19.92
N GLY A 22 66.65 -26.65 -20.14
CA GLY A 22 65.40 -26.94 -20.88
C GLY A 22 64.28 -25.99 -20.54
N LYS A 23 63.14 -26.24 -21.19
CA LYS A 23 61.88 -25.53 -20.89
C LYS A 23 61.05 -26.28 -19.88
N TYR A 24 60.56 -25.61 -18.91
CA TYR A 24 59.71 -26.15 -17.84
C TYR A 24 58.40 -25.36 -17.75
N VAL A 25 57.35 -26.01 -17.38
CA VAL A 25 56.04 -25.43 -17.04
C VAL A 25 55.84 -25.58 -15.54
N VAL A 26 55.64 -24.49 -14.84
CA VAL A 26 55.31 -24.46 -13.42
C VAL A 26 53.82 -24.16 -13.32
N LYS A 27 53.08 -24.92 -12.52
CA LYS A 27 51.64 -24.77 -12.31
C LYS A 27 51.33 -24.77 -10.81
N GLU A 28 50.57 -23.80 -10.36
CA GLU A 28 50.03 -23.79 -9.02
C GLU A 28 48.93 -24.85 -8.88
N MET A 29 49.03 -25.71 -7.91
CA MET A 29 48.10 -26.81 -7.66
C MET A 29 47.12 -26.48 -6.54
N GLN A 30 47.57 -25.65 -5.57
CA GLN A 30 46.80 -25.24 -4.39
C GLN A 30 47.26 -23.84 -3.97
N ALA A 31 46.31 -22.95 -3.69
CA ALA A 31 46.59 -21.63 -3.15
C ALA A 31 46.67 -21.69 -1.60
N PRO A 32 47.31 -20.69 -0.96
CA PRO A 32 47.24 -20.49 0.47
C PRO A 32 45.77 -20.29 0.95
N GLN A 33 45.55 -20.52 2.24
CA GLN A 33 44.23 -20.34 2.84
C GLN A 33 43.68 -18.92 2.60
N ASN A 34 42.38 -18.83 2.33
CA ASN A 34 41.61 -17.60 1.99
C ASN A 34 41.94 -17.01 0.62
N LEU A 35 42.81 -17.64 -0.15
CA LEU A 35 43.15 -17.23 -1.52
C LEU A 35 42.64 -18.26 -2.54
N VAL A 36 42.55 -17.83 -3.80
CA VAL A 36 42.05 -18.62 -4.92
C VAL A 36 43.19 -19.05 -5.79
N CYS A 37 43.22 -20.35 -6.11
CA CYS A 37 44.13 -20.92 -7.10
C CYS A 37 43.58 -20.67 -8.50
N THR A 38 44.25 -19.81 -9.30
CA THR A 38 43.80 -19.50 -10.68
C THR A 38 44.00 -20.66 -11.64
N GLY A 39 44.83 -21.63 -11.27
CA GLY A 39 45.17 -22.76 -12.12
C GLY A 39 46.09 -22.38 -13.28
N GLU A 40 46.61 -21.16 -13.26
CA GLU A 40 47.57 -20.65 -14.24
C GLU A 40 48.87 -21.47 -14.24
N SER A 41 49.52 -21.49 -15.36
CA SER A 41 50.84 -22.08 -15.53
C SER A 41 51.77 -21.05 -16.15
N GLN A 42 53.03 -21.07 -15.75
CA GLN A 42 54.07 -20.21 -16.29
C GLN A 42 55.21 -21.04 -16.84
N GLU A 43 55.77 -20.59 -17.96
CA GLU A 43 56.93 -21.23 -18.58
C GLU A 43 58.22 -20.60 -18.11
N ILE A 44 59.22 -21.42 -17.87
CA ILE A 44 60.58 -20.99 -17.53
C ILE A 44 61.57 -21.73 -18.39
N THR A 45 62.54 -21.05 -18.94
CA THR A 45 63.61 -21.63 -19.76
C THR A 45 64.95 -21.47 -19.03
N LEU A 46 65.58 -22.61 -18.75
CA LEU A 46 66.94 -22.65 -18.25
C LEU A 46 67.88 -22.89 -19.44
N SER A 47 68.55 -21.83 -19.91
CA SER A 47 69.40 -21.87 -21.12
C SER A 47 70.86 -21.95 -20.78
N TYR A 48 71.65 -22.55 -21.63
CA TYR A 48 73.10 -22.53 -21.49
C TYR A 48 73.64 -21.12 -21.51
N ALA A 49 74.44 -20.75 -20.50
CA ALA A 49 75.00 -19.37 -20.35
C ALA A 49 76.52 -19.30 -20.54
N GLY A 50 77.11 -20.38 -21.06
CA GLY A 50 78.58 -20.46 -21.30
C GLY A 50 79.26 -21.41 -20.28
N GLY A 51 80.45 -21.95 -20.70
CA GLY A 51 81.16 -22.98 -19.91
C GLY A 51 81.69 -22.53 -18.57
N ASN A 52 81.72 -21.25 -18.29
CA ASN A 52 82.19 -20.72 -17.00
C ASN A 52 81.02 -20.41 -16.01
N VAL A 53 79.74 -20.72 -16.39
CA VAL A 53 78.57 -20.49 -15.54
C VAL A 53 78.09 -21.83 -15.01
N GLY A 54 78.40 -22.11 -13.76
CA GLY A 54 78.06 -23.42 -13.12
C GLY A 54 76.61 -23.58 -12.72
N LYS A 55 75.82 -22.50 -12.63
CA LYS A 55 74.43 -22.52 -12.23
C LYS A 55 73.65 -21.41 -12.98
N VAL A 56 72.59 -21.78 -13.64
CA VAL A 56 71.61 -20.84 -14.25
C VAL A 56 70.39 -20.78 -13.33
N MET A 57 69.95 -19.59 -13.03
CA MET A 57 68.74 -19.36 -12.24
C MET A 57 67.65 -18.77 -13.12
N GLY A 58 66.41 -19.22 -12.91
CA GLY A 58 65.21 -18.64 -13.47
C GLY A 58 64.13 -18.54 -12.38
N SER A 59 63.19 -17.63 -12.55
CA SER A 59 62.11 -17.45 -11.59
C SER A 59 60.77 -17.25 -12.31
N VAL A 60 59.70 -17.66 -11.67
CA VAL A 60 58.30 -17.41 -12.02
C VAL A 60 57.58 -16.86 -10.83
N THR A 61 56.57 -16.03 -11.01
CA THR A 61 55.82 -15.44 -9.90
C THR A 61 54.34 -15.65 -10.12
N PHE A 62 53.65 -16.26 -9.16
CA PHE A 62 52.21 -16.41 -9.12
C PHE A 62 51.59 -15.37 -8.19
N LYS A 63 50.41 -14.85 -8.56
CA LYS A 63 49.64 -13.92 -7.74
C LYS A 63 48.26 -14.48 -7.51
N ASN A 64 47.84 -14.64 -6.25
CA ASN A 64 46.53 -15.12 -5.88
C ASN A 64 45.65 -13.95 -5.48
N ALA A 65 44.39 -14.00 -5.86
CA ALA A 65 43.34 -13.13 -5.35
C ALA A 65 42.63 -13.77 -4.15
N ARG A 66 42.11 -12.97 -3.28
CA ARG A 66 41.20 -13.51 -2.25
C ARG A 66 39.85 -13.90 -2.85
N GLN A 67 39.17 -14.84 -2.24
CA GLN A 67 37.79 -15.19 -2.59
C GLN A 67 36.87 -13.98 -2.42
N LYS A 68 35.92 -13.78 -3.32
CA LYS A 68 34.97 -12.68 -3.33
C LYS A 68 33.57 -13.15 -2.98
N ALA A 69 32.76 -12.26 -2.40
CA ALA A 69 31.33 -12.44 -2.28
C ALA A 69 30.60 -11.76 -3.45
N SER A 70 29.56 -12.41 -3.99
CA SER A 70 28.60 -11.81 -4.90
C SER A 70 27.25 -11.79 -4.18
N VAL A 71 26.75 -10.59 -3.85
CA VAL A 71 25.50 -10.43 -3.13
C VAL A 71 24.46 -9.80 -4.04
N SER A 72 23.29 -10.43 -4.13
CA SER A 72 22.16 -9.88 -4.89
C SER A 72 20.85 -10.18 -4.18
N VAL A 73 19.87 -9.32 -4.38
CA VAL A 73 18.51 -9.54 -3.89
C VAL A 73 17.51 -9.35 -5.03
N TYR A 74 16.38 -10.01 -4.91
CA TYR A 74 15.27 -9.90 -5.83
C TYR A 74 14.06 -9.34 -5.10
N LYS A 75 13.25 -8.55 -5.80
CA LYS A 75 12.00 -8.02 -5.32
C LYS A 75 10.84 -8.60 -6.11
N GLN A 76 9.83 -9.11 -5.41
CA GLN A 76 8.60 -9.63 -6.02
C GLN A 76 7.36 -9.05 -5.35
N ASP A 77 6.32 -8.90 -6.15
CA ASP A 77 4.94 -8.77 -5.69
C ASP A 77 4.51 -10.06 -4.98
N LYS A 78 3.92 -9.94 -3.80
CA LYS A 78 3.50 -11.10 -3.00
C LYS A 78 2.33 -11.86 -3.63
N GLU A 79 1.43 -11.15 -4.32
CA GLU A 79 0.24 -11.69 -4.96
C GLU A 79 0.56 -12.31 -6.34
N THR A 80 1.13 -11.51 -7.24
CA THR A 80 1.36 -11.88 -8.64
C THR A 80 2.67 -12.63 -8.88
N ARG A 81 3.62 -12.59 -7.91
CA ARG A 81 4.97 -13.14 -8.01
C ARG A 81 5.84 -12.50 -9.09
N LYS A 82 5.40 -11.42 -9.68
CA LYS A 82 6.17 -10.68 -10.67
C LYS A 82 7.28 -9.88 -10.03
N TYR A 83 8.38 -9.73 -10.73
CA TYR A 83 9.53 -8.96 -10.28
C TYR A 83 9.26 -7.45 -10.33
N LEU A 84 9.70 -6.72 -9.30
CA LEU A 84 9.38 -5.31 -9.11
C LEU A 84 10.66 -4.45 -9.16
N PRO A 85 10.70 -3.40 -10.00
CA PRO A 85 11.74 -2.38 -9.95
C PRO A 85 11.50 -1.38 -8.82
N GLY A 86 12.54 -0.64 -8.44
CA GLY A 86 12.44 0.54 -7.57
C GLY A 86 12.52 0.25 -6.05
N GLY A 87 12.56 -1.01 -5.62
CA GLY A 87 12.83 -1.35 -4.23
C GLY A 87 14.28 -1.03 -3.84
N THR A 88 14.48 -0.30 -2.76
CA THR A 88 15.82 0.05 -2.25
C THR A 88 16.20 -0.83 -1.07
N TYR A 89 17.38 -1.44 -1.14
CA TYR A 89 17.90 -2.36 -0.12
C TYR A 89 19.25 -1.90 0.39
N GLY A 90 19.44 -1.98 1.72
CA GLY A 90 20.72 -1.72 2.38
C GLY A 90 21.43 -3.00 2.75
N LEU A 91 22.70 -3.10 2.44
CA LEU A 91 23.64 -4.12 2.93
C LEU A 91 24.37 -3.56 4.15
N TYR A 92 24.36 -4.30 5.25
CA TYR A 92 24.90 -3.88 6.54
C TYR A 92 25.89 -4.89 7.10
N ALA A 93 26.81 -4.41 7.95
CA ALA A 93 27.68 -5.26 8.73
C ALA A 93 26.87 -5.96 9.84
N GLY A 94 26.91 -7.30 9.90
CA GLY A 94 26.22 -8.11 10.91
C GLY A 94 27.00 -8.25 12.22
N ASN A 95 28.32 -7.96 12.20
CA ASN A 95 29.22 -7.90 13.32
C ASN A 95 30.25 -6.79 13.13
N ASP A 96 31.06 -6.51 14.18
CA ASP A 96 32.19 -5.60 14.03
C ASP A 96 33.23 -6.22 13.09
N ILE A 97 33.59 -5.53 12.02
CA ILE A 97 34.65 -5.94 11.09
C ILE A 97 35.97 -5.36 11.61
N LYS A 98 36.94 -6.22 11.77
CA LYS A 98 38.23 -5.86 12.37
C LYS A 98 39.36 -5.97 11.35
N ALA A 99 40.36 -5.08 11.49
CA ALA A 99 41.65 -5.22 10.84
C ALA A 99 42.46 -6.34 11.47
N ALA A 100 43.60 -6.71 10.86
CA ALA A 100 44.49 -7.79 11.35
C ALA A 100 45.03 -7.53 12.75
N ASP A 101 45.17 -6.27 13.17
CA ASP A 101 45.63 -5.84 14.49
C ASP A 101 44.49 -5.85 15.55
N GLY A 102 43.28 -6.25 15.18
CA GLY A 102 42.09 -6.26 16.03
C GLY A 102 41.31 -4.95 16.11
N THR A 103 41.76 -3.90 15.45
CA THR A 103 41.05 -2.60 15.39
C THR A 103 39.74 -2.75 14.66
N VAL A 104 38.64 -2.23 15.20
CA VAL A 104 37.34 -2.21 14.53
C VAL A 104 37.35 -1.15 13.45
N VAL A 105 37.23 -1.57 12.19
CA VAL A 105 37.19 -0.69 11.01
C VAL A 105 35.77 -0.40 10.51
N VAL A 106 34.84 -1.33 10.74
CA VAL A 106 33.40 -1.13 10.48
C VAL A 106 32.64 -1.70 11.67
N LYS A 107 31.81 -0.88 12.30
CA LYS A 107 30.97 -1.34 13.43
C LYS A 107 29.79 -2.15 12.92
N LYS A 108 29.32 -3.06 13.75
CA LYS A 108 28.04 -3.74 13.55
C LYS A 108 26.93 -2.72 13.24
N ASP A 109 25.99 -3.10 12.38
CA ASP A 109 24.83 -2.33 11.92
C ASP A 109 25.19 -1.09 11.08
N THR A 110 26.46 -0.92 10.69
CA THR A 110 26.85 0.11 9.72
C THR A 110 26.35 -0.27 8.32
N LEU A 111 25.70 0.67 7.65
CA LEU A 111 25.34 0.56 6.23
C LEU A 111 26.63 0.55 5.38
N ILE A 112 26.82 -0.51 4.61
CA ILE A 112 27.96 -0.67 3.69
C ILE A 112 27.60 -0.10 2.31
N GLU A 113 26.46 -0.51 1.77
CA GLU A 113 26.03 -0.11 0.43
C GLU A 113 24.49 -0.13 0.32
N LYS A 114 23.94 0.71 -0.56
CA LYS A 114 22.54 0.65 -1.01
C LYS A 114 22.48 0.23 -2.45
N ALA A 115 21.51 -0.62 -2.77
CA ALA A 115 21.21 -1.02 -4.14
C ALA A 115 19.71 -0.92 -4.41
N VAL A 116 19.34 -0.61 -5.66
CA VAL A 116 17.94 -0.48 -6.09
C VAL A 116 17.63 -1.56 -7.10
N THR A 117 16.46 -2.16 -7.01
CA THR A 117 16.04 -3.19 -7.97
C THR A 117 15.76 -2.59 -9.35
N GLY A 118 16.33 -3.22 -10.38
CA GLY A 118 16.11 -2.88 -11.78
C GLY A 118 14.81 -3.43 -12.34
N THR A 119 14.61 -3.32 -13.64
CA THR A 119 13.42 -3.82 -14.34
C THR A 119 13.25 -5.33 -14.26
N ASP A 120 14.33 -6.07 -13.98
CA ASP A 120 14.35 -7.51 -13.71
C ASP A 120 14.08 -7.83 -12.22
N GLY A 121 13.79 -6.82 -11.42
CA GLY A 121 13.58 -6.93 -9.98
C GLY A 121 14.83 -7.24 -9.18
N LYS A 122 16.03 -7.15 -9.78
CA LYS A 122 17.30 -7.51 -9.15
C LYS A 122 18.07 -6.27 -8.70
N ALA A 123 18.61 -6.32 -7.47
CA ALA A 123 19.63 -5.39 -6.98
C ALA A 123 20.92 -6.17 -6.71
N VAL A 124 22.07 -5.64 -7.14
CA VAL A 124 23.39 -6.24 -7.01
C VAL A 124 24.30 -5.29 -6.26
N TYR A 125 25.03 -5.83 -5.27
CA TYR A 125 26.00 -5.05 -4.49
C TYR A 125 27.39 -5.19 -5.09
N GLN A 126 28.16 -4.09 -5.07
CA GLN A 126 29.52 -4.01 -5.58
C GLN A 126 30.58 -4.02 -4.48
N ALA A 127 30.17 -3.87 -3.23
CA ALA A 127 31.06 -3.81 -2.08
C ALA A 127 31.95 -5.06 -1.98
N ASP A 128 33.22 -4.83 -1.74
CA ASP A 128 34.21 -5.88 -1.55
C ASP A 128 34.22 -6.34 -0.07
N LEU A 129 33.50 -7.40 0.21
CA LEU A 129 33.25 -7.90 1.56
C LEU A 129 34.42 -8.72 2.12
N PRO A 130 34.93 -8.43 3.34
CA PRO A 130 35.88 -9.28 4.04
C PRO A 130 35.31 -10.67 4.40
N ILE A 131 36.12 -11.72 4.27
CA ILE A 131 35.82 -13.09 4.69
C ILE A 131 35.71 -13.15 6.23
N ALA A 132 35.10 -14.18 6.77
CA ALA A 132 34.89 -14.46 8.19
C ALA A 132 34.07 -13.41 8.93
N ASN A 133 33.12 -12.75 8.21
CA ASN A 133 32.20 -11.77 8.78
C ASN A 133 30.76 -12.11 8.42
N SER A 134 29.85 -11.64 9.25
CA SER A 134 28.40 -11.71 9.02
C SER A 134 27.89 -10.40 8.41
N TYR A 135 26.88 -10.51 7.58
CA TYR A 135 26.23 -9.40 6.89
C TYR A 135 24.74 -9.61 6.89
N TYR A 136 23.98 -8.54 6.68
CA TYR A 136 22.55 -8.67 6.42
C TYR A 136 22.06 -7.61 5.44
N VAL A 137 20.98 -7.97 4.73
CA VAL A 137 20.26 -7.07 3.82
C VAL A 137 18.86 -6.88 4.34
N LYS A 138 18.38 -5.64 4.33
CA LYS A 138 17.00 -5.28 4.62
C LYS A 138 16.49 -4.21 3.67
N GLU A 139 15.17 -4.16 3.52
CA GLU A 139 14.50 -3.13 2.74
C GLU A 139 14.62 -1.76 3.41
N VAL A 140 14.99 -0.73 2.64
CA VAL A 140 15.07 0.68 3.06
C VAL A 140 13.84 1.44 2.61
N SER A 141 13.40 1.18 1.36
CA SER A 141 12.12 1.68 0.84
C SER A 141 11.53 0.68 -0.14
N ALA A 142 10.21 0.53 -0.09
CA ALA A 142 9.48 -0.30 -1.05
C ALA A 142 9.32 0.41 -2.41
N PRO A 143 9.00 -0.33 -3.50
CA PRO A 143 8.50 0.26 -4.72
C PRO A 143 7.22 1.05 -4.51
N ALA A 144 6.92 2.01 -5.39
CA ALA A 144 5.65 2.75 -5.35
C ALA A 144 4.44 1.81 -5.42
N GLY A 145 3.42 2.09 -4.60
CA GLY A 145 2.22 1.27 -4.47
C GLY A 145 2.39 0.01 -3.61
N TYR A 146 3.52 -0.16 -2.93
CA TYR A 146 3.80 -1.29 -2.04
C TYR A 146 4.17 -0.84 -0.63
N THR A 147 3.80 -1.66 0.36
CA THR A 147 4.20 -1.45 1.76
C THR A 147 5.56 -2.06 2.01
N ARG A 148 6.40 -1.35 2.78
CA ARG A 148 7.72 -1.83 3.19
C ARG A 148 7.59 -2.98 4.18
N ASN A 149 8.30 -4.09 3.92
CA ASN A 149 8.41 -5.20 4.84
C ASN A 149 9.71 -5.10 5.65
N SER A 150 9.64 -4.52 6.84
CA SER A 150 10.77 -4.36 7.75
C SER A 150 11.15 -5.64 8.52
N GLU A 151 10.25 -6.62 8.53
CA GLU A 151 10.44 -7.89 9.25
C GLU A 151 11.29 -8.89 8.45
N ASP A 152 11.30 -8.79 7.13
CA ASP A 152 12.11 -9.65 6.27
C ASP A 152 13.54 -9.12 6.19
N VAL A 153 14.45 -9.83 6.85
CA VAL A 153 15.88 -9.53 6.92
C VAL A 153 16.69 -10.74 6.46
N TYR A 154 17.41 -10.58 5.36
CA TYR A 154 18.29 -11.62 4.85
C TYR A 154 19.68 -11.53 5.50
N SER A 155 20.02 -12.47 6.37
CA SER A 155 21.33 -12.57 7.03
C SER A 155 22.16 -13.69 6.45
N PHE A 156 23.46 -13.44 6.25
CA PHE A 156 24.42 -14.42 5.77
C PHE A 156 25.80 -14.22 6.42
N THR A 157 26.63 -15.28 6.39
CA THR A 157 28.02 -15.22 6.82
C THR A 157 28.92 -15.60 5.65
N PHE A 158 29.87 -14.70 5.31
CA PHE A 158 30.83 -14.98 4.27
C PHE A 158 32.04 -15.69 4.85
N GLN A 159 32.11 -16.99 4.63
CA GLN A 159 33.23 -17.85 5.01
C GLN A 159 33.98 -18.32 3.76
N TYR A 160 35.29 -18.51 3.92
CA TYR A 160 36.09 -19.16 2.89
C TYR A 160 35.58 -20.59 2.64
N THR A 161 35.43 -20.95 1.38
CA THR A 161 34.94 -22.29 0.98
C THR A 161 36.10 -23.17 0.49
N THR A 162 36.61 -22.92 -0.69
CA THR A 162 37.75 -23.63 -1.26
C THR A 162 38.59 -22.69 -2.15
N ASP A 163 39.84 -23.09 -2.44
CA ASP A 163 40.71 -22.38 -3.39
C ASP A 163 40.30 -22.52 -4.86
N LYS A 164 39.27 -23.31 -5.15
CA LYS A 164 38.74 -23.54 -6.52
C LYS A 164 37.55 -22.65 -6.83
N GLU A 165 36.95 -21.99 -5.85
CA GLU A 165 35.81 -21.12 -5.99
C GLU A 165 36.22 -19.65 -5.84
N ALA A 166 36.22 -18.93 -6.96
CA ALA A 166 36.63 -17.52 -6.94
C ALA A 166 35.58 -16.58 -6.31
N THR A 167 34.29 -16.95 -6.41
CA THR A 167 33.17 -16.11 -5.94
C THR A 167 32.11 -16.98 -5.27
N VAL A 168 31.77 -16.64 -4.04
CA VAL A 168 30.62 -17.22 -3.30
C VAL A 168 29.42 -16.32 -3.49
N SER A 169 28.30 -16.91 -3.93
CA SER A 169 27.08 -16.16 -4.22
C SER A 169 26.07 -16.24 -3.07
N PHE A 170 25.52 -15.10 -2.72
CA PHE A 170 24.44 -14.92 -1.73
C PHE A 170 23.26 -14.24 -2.38
N SER A 171 22.06 -14.80 -2.24
CA SER A 171 20.85 -14.22 -2.83
C SER A 171 19.63 -14.49 -1.98
N HIS A 172 18.67 -13.54 -2.01
CA HIS A 172 17.37 -13.64 -1.34
C HIS A 172 16.30 -12.96 -2.19
N THR A 173 15.05 -13.40 -2.02
CA THR A 173 13.89 -12.79 -2.68
C THR A 173 12.97 -12.21 -1.63
N PHE A 174 12.85 -10.90 -1.62
CA PHE A 174 11.92 -10.15 -0.78
C PHE A 174 10.56 -10.01 -1.46
N GLN A 175 9.49 -10.07 -0.66
CA GLN A 175 8.12 -9.91 -1.15
C GLN A 175 7.41 -8.81 -0.37
N ASN A 176 6.68 -7.92 -1.09
CA ASN A 176 5.84 -6.92 -0.46
C ASN A 176 4.37 -7.09 -0.86
N GLU A 177 3.51 -6.66 0.03
CA GLU A 177 2.09 -6.49 -0.22
C GLU A 177 1.86 -5.12 -0.86
N ARG A 178 0.85 -5.03 -1.74
CA ARG A 178 0.40 -3.76 -2.27
C ARG A 178 -0.19 -2.87 -1.18
N VAL A 179 -0.14 -1.57 -1.37
CA VAL A 179 -0.95 -0.63 -0.59
C VAL A 179 -2.41 -0.81 -1.00
N ASN A 180 -3.31 -0.89 -0.01
CA ASN A 180 -4.74 -1.03 -0.22
C ASN A 180 -5.43 0.33 -0.11
N ALA A 181 -6.58 0.47 -0.80
CA ALA A 181 -7.51 1.55 -0.56
C ALA A 181 -8.76 1.04 0.17
N LYS A 182 -9.32 1.89 1.03
CA LYS A 182 -10.59 1.70 1.73
C LYS A 182 -11.46 2.92 1.50
N ILE A 183 -12.68 2.71 1.03
CA ILE A 183 -13.67 3.76 0.81
C ILE A 183 -14.79 3.59 1.83
N LYS A 184 -15.09 4.68 2.52
CA LYS A 184 -16.23 4.86 3.42
C LYS A 184 -17.24 5.78 2.75
N LEU A 185 -18.50 5.44 2.87
CA LEU A 185 -19.63 6.26 2.46
C LEU A 185 -20.42 6.63 3.71
N VAL A 186 -20.76 7.91 3.82
CA VAL A 186 -21.62 8.43 4.88
C VAL A 186 -22.78 9.17 4.21
N LYS A 187 -23.98 8.66 4.41
CA LYS A 187 -25.21 9.33 4.02
C LYS A 187 -25.73 10.13 5.20
N GLU A 188 -26.09 11.38 4.96
CA GLU A 188 -26.61 12.29 5.97
C GLU A 188 -27.86 13.02 5.46
N ASP A 189 -28.75 13.36 6.37
CA ASP A 189 -29.84 14.29 6.13
C ASP A 189 -29.28 15.73 6.03
N SER A 190 -29.66 16.46 5.00
CA SER A 190 -29.12 17.79 4.72
C SER A 190 -29.42 18.84 5.83
N GLU A 191 -30.46 18.64 6.62
CA GLU A 191 -30.89 19.56 7.68
C GLU A 191 -30.42 19.12 9.07
N THR A 192 -30.41 17.81 9.34
CA THR A 192 -30.20 17.26 10.71
C THR A 192 -28.93 16.40 10.82
N GLY A 193 -28.21 16.14 9.72
CA GLY A 193 -27.03 15.31 9.71
C GLY A 193 -27.39 13.83 9.86
N LYS A 194 -26.94 13.20 10.93
CA LYS A 194 -27.13 11.74 11.13
C LYS A 194 -28.48 11.33 11.69
N THR A 195 -29.43 12.24 11.83
CA THR A 195 -30.76 11.95 12.36
C THR A 195 -31.78 12.02 11.24
N ALA A 196 -32.35 10.89 10.86
CA ALA A 196 -33.44 10.87 9.89
C ALA A 196 -34.71 11.58 10.44
N GLN A 197 -35.45 12.22 9.55
CA GLN A 197 -36.64 12.99 9.93
C GLN A 197 -37.92 12.22 9.62
N GLY A 198 -38.89 12.28 10.53
CA GLY A 198 -40.18 11.62 10.38
C GLY A 198 -40.05 10.10 10.31
N ASP A 199 -40.66 9.50 9.31
CA ASP A 199 -40.58 8.07 9.01
C ASP A 199 -39.50 7.74 7.95
N ALA A 200 -38.63 8.70 7.62
CA ALA A 200 -37.49 8.49 6.73
C ALA A 200 -36.40 7.67 7.41
N THR A 201 -35.58 6.99 6.64
CA THR A 201 -34.45 6.19 7.16
C THR A 201 -33.17 6.53 6.38
N LEU A 202 -32.02 6.48 7.05
CA LEU A 202 -30.71 6.53 6.39
C LEU A 202 -30.27 5.16 5.88
N GLU A 203 -30.91 4.10 6.39
CA GLU A 203 -30.66 2.71 6.03
C GLU A 203 -31.24 2.40 4.64
N GLY A 204 -30.51 1.59 3.89
CA GLY A 204 -30.97 1.02 2.63
C GLY A 204 -30.74 1.87 1.38
N ALA A 205 -30.05 3.01 1.51
CA ALA A 205 -29.54 3.71 0.33
C ALA A 205 -28.51 2.85 -0.41
N VAL A 206 -28.65 2.73 -1.72
CA VAL A 206 -27.80 1.88 -2.56
C VAL A 206 -26.95 2.76 -3.46
N TYR A 207 -25.64 2.60 -3.36
CA TYR A 207 -24.65 3.32 -4.17
C TYR A 207 -23.80 2.36 -5.01
N GLY A 208 -23.50 2.76 -6.24
CA GLY A 208 -22.47 2.13 -7.06
C GLY A 208 -21.10 2.77 -6.82
N LEU A 209 -20.07 1.95 -6.65
CA LEU A 209 -18.68 2.38 -6.71
C LEU A 209 -18.12 2.12 -8.10
N TYR A 210 -17.52 3.13 -8.71
CA TYR A 210 -17.03 3.10 -10.08
C TYR A 210 -15.56 3.53 -10.17
N ALA A 211 -14.85 3.03 -11.17
CA ALA A 211 -13.53 3.54 -11.52
C ALA A 211 -13.67 4.88 -12.26
N ARG A 212 -13.02 5.97 -11.80
CA ARG A 212 -13.01 7.26 -12.50
C ARG A 212 -12.06 7.25 -13.70
N GLU A 213 -10.99 6.50 -13.60
CA GLU A 213 -9.99 6.24 -14.63
C GLU A 213 -9.62 4.76 -14.61
N ASP A 214 -8.79 4.30 -15.56
CA ASP A 214 -8.31 2.91 -15.54
C ASP A 214 -7.53 2.64 -14.26
N ILE A 215 -7.98 1.68 -13.47
CA ILE A 215 -7.28 1.20 -12.27
C ILE A 215 -6.33 0.09 -12.70
N VAL A 216 -5.04 0.30 -12.48
CA VAL A 216 -3.99 -0.64 -12.90
C VAL A 216 -3.34 -1.32 -11.70
N HIS A 217 -2.85 -2.54 -11.91
CA HIS A 217 -2.08 -3.23 -10.89
C HIS A 217 -0.72 -2.54 -10.68
N PRO A 218 -0.26 -2.32 -9.43
CA PRO A 218 0.99 -1.61 -9.16
C PRO A 218 2.25 -2.34 -9.63
N ASP A 219 2.18 -3.62 -10.01
CA ASP A 219 3.32 -4.38 -10.55
C ASP A 219 3.79 -3.89 -11.94
N GLY A 220 3.02 -3.03 -12.60
CA GLY A 220 3.33 -2.50 -13.92
C GLY A 220 3.29 -3.51 -15.07
N GLN A 221 2.88 -4.75 -14.81
CA GLN A 221 2.92 -5.86 -15.77
C GLN A 221 1.57 -6.56 -15.94
N THR A 222 0.70 -6.53 -14.91
CA THR A 222 -0.64 -7.13 -14.96
C THR A 222 -1.59 -6.30 -15.82
N GLY A 223 -1.41 -4.98 -15.84
CA GLY A 223 -2.21 -4.07 -16.65
C GLY A 223 -3.47 -3.59 -15.94
N VAL A 224 -4.50 -3.24 -16.74
CA VAL A 224 -5.76 -2.66 -16.26
C VAL A 224 -6.60 -3.74 -15.58
N LEU A 225 -7.03 -3.46 -14.35
CA LEU A 225 -7.93 -4.30 -13.56
C LEU A 225 -9.39 -3.85 -13.69
N TYR A 226 -9.62 -2.54 -13.59
CA TYR A 226 -10.93 -1.92 -13.74
C TYR A 226 -10.84 -0.77 -14.74
N PRO A 227 -11.41 -0.92 -15.94
CA PRO A 227 -11.49 0.17 -16.92
C PRO A 227 -12.29 1.36 -16.39
N ALA A 228 -11.98 2.56 -16.88
CA ALA A 228 -12.72 3.78 -16.58
C ALA A 228 -14.22 3.60 -16.80
N GLY A 229 -15.04 4.05 -15.85
CA GLY A 229 -16.50 3.91 -15.85
C GLY A 229 -17.04 2.52 -15.45
N MET A 230 -16.16 1.55 -15.17
CA MET A 230 -16.61 0.24 -14.71
C MET A 230 -17.17 0.32 -13.30
N GLN A 231 -18.34 -0.27 -13.06
CA GLN A 231 -18.85 -0.49 -11.70
C GLN A 231 -18.09 -1.63 -11.04
N ILE A 232 -17.47 -1.31 -9.89
CA ILE A 232 -16.61 -2.24 -9.14
C ILE A 232 -17.41 -2.97 -8.08
N ALA A 233 -18.29 -2.22 -7.38
CA ALA A 233 -19.08 -2.75 -6.27
C ALA A 233 -20.39 -1.98 -6.09
N THR A 234 -21.25 -2.53 -5.25
CA THR A 234 -22.44 -1.87 -4.73
C THR A 234 -22.31 -1.76 -3.21
N LEU A 235 -22.62 -0.59 -2.68
CA LEU A 235 -22.61 -0.27 -1.25
C LEU A 235 -24.04 -0.02 -0.81
N THR A 236 -24.43 -0.55 0.34
CA THR A 236 -25.76 -0.31 0.95
C THR A 236 -25.54 0.25 2.35
N THR A 237 -26.20 1.37 2.66
CA THR A 237 -26.06 2.02 3.96
C THR A 237 -26.75 1.24 5.08
N ASP A 238 -26.12 1.24 6.26
CA ASP A 238 -26.69 0.74 7.52
C ASP A 238 -27.63 1.76 8.16
N ALA A 239 -28.14 1.44 9.37
CA ALA A 239 -29.09 2.28 10.10
C ALA A 239 -28.52 3.66 10.48
N GLU A 240 -27.21 3.78 10.59
CA GLU A 240 -26.48 5.01 10.86
C GLU A 240 -26.08 5.77 9.58
N GLY A 241 -26.48 5.26 8.41
CA GLY A 241 -26.17 5.84 7.10
C GLY A 241 -24.76 5.55 6.60
N ASN A 242 -24.05 4.56 7.17
CA ASN A 242 -22.68 4.25 6.77
C ASN A 242 -22.64 3.02 5.86
N ALA A 243 -21.67 3.02 4.95
CA ALA A 243 -21.26 1.83 4.21
C ALA A 243 -19.75 1.90 3.97
N GLU A 244 -19.08 0.76 3.79
CA GLU A 244 -17.65 0.73 3.49
C GLU A 244 -17.26 -0.44 2.60
N ILE A 245 -16.16 -0.26 1.89
CA ILE A 245 -15.49 -1.30 1.13
C ILE A 245 -13.98 -1.15 1.31
N ALA A 246 -13.30 -2.27 1.51
CA ALA A 246 -11.86 -2.33 1.70
C ALA A 246 -11.21 -3.20 0.62
N ASP A 247 -9.87 -3.32 0.71
CA ASP A 247 -9.03 -4.12 -0.19
C ASP A 247 -9.11 -3.71 -1.66
N LEU A 248 -9.37 -2.43 -1.91
CA LEU A 248 -9.31 -1.84 -3.24
C LEU A 248 -7.86 -1.54 -3.64
N TYR A 249 -7.61 -1.42 -4.94
CA TYR A 249 -6.35 -0.90 -5.47
C TYR A 249 -6.26 0.62 -5.32
N LEU A 250 -5.07 1.18 -5.36
CA LEU A 250 -4.90 2.63 -5.45
C LEU A 250 -5.44 3.13 -6.80
N GLY A 251 -6.02 4.34 -6.81
CA GLY A 251 -6.57 4.96 -8.02
C GLY A 251 -7.67 5.97 -7.72
N LYS A 252 -8.36 6.43 -8.77
CA LYS A 252 -9.46 7.37 -8.65
C LYS A 252 -10.79 6.67 -8.84
N TYR A 253 -11.69 6.95 -7.93
CA TYR A 253 -13.02 6.35 -7.85
C TYR A 253 -14.08 7.44 -7.81
N TYR A 254 -15.33 7.06 -8.04
CA TYR A 254 -16.49 7.83 -7.65
C TYR A 254 -17.60 6.93 -7.15
N VAL A 255 -18.39 7.44 -6.21
CA VAL A 255 -19.63 6.81 -5.79
C VAL A 255 -20.81 7.61 -6.32
N LYS A 256 -21.87 6.90 -6.71
CA LYS A 256 -23.11 7.47 -7.24
C LYS A 256 -24.29 6.71 -6.67
N GLU A 257 -25.30 7.42 -6.23
CA GLU A 257 -26.53 6.81 -5.76
C GLU A 257 -27.28 6.12 -6.90
N LEU A 258 -27.73 4.90 -6.64
CA LEU A 258 -28.55 4.09 -7.54
C LEU A 258 -29.99 4.03 -7.07
N THR A 259 -30.20 4.02 -5.74
CA THR A 259 -31.54 3.97 -5.13
C THR A 259 -31.47 4.71 -3.82
N PRO A 260 -32.28 5.78 -3.65
CA PRO A 260 -32.37 6.48 -2.38
C PRO A 260 -33.08 5.61 -1.33
N PRO A 261 -32.87 5.85 -0.04
CA PRO A 261 -33.58 5.17 1.03
C PRO A 261 -34.98 5.77 1.19
N VAL A 262 -35.78 5.13 2.04
CA VAL A 262 -37.16 5.58 2.27
C VAL A 262 -37.19 7.00 2.80
N GLY A 263 -37.95 7.86 2.15
CA GLY A 263 -38.23 9.24 2.59
C GLY A 263 -37.28 10.29 2.12
N TYR A 264 -36.24 9.97 1.32
CA TYR A 264 -35.28 10.92 0.77
C TYR A 264 -35.41 11.07 -0.75
N LEU A 265 -35.03 12.23 -1.25
CA LEU A 265 -34.83 12.48 -2.67
C LEU A 265 -33.49 11.84 -3.11
N ALA A 266 -33.46 11.37 -4.36
CA ALA A 266 -32.23 10.80 -4.90
C ALA A 266 -31.13 11.86 -5.05
N ASP A 267 -29.89 11.51 -4.70
CA ASP A 267 -28.71 12.30 -4.97
C ASP A 267 -28.21 12.06 -6.40
N PRO A 268 -28.29 13.08 -7.30
CA PRO A 268 -27.81 12.94 -8.66
C PRO A 268 -26.30 13.09 -8.80
N GLU A 269 -25.59 13.49 -7.75
CA GLU A 269 -24.17 13.82 -7.81
C GLU A 269 -23.27 12.60 -7.83
N GLU A 270 -22.10 12.77 -8.39
CA GLU A 270 -21.01 11.80 -8.34
C GLU A 270 -19.95 12.32 -7.37
N HIS A 271 -19.65 11.53 -6.33
CA HIS A 271 -18.67 11.90 -5.30
C HIS A 271 -17.31 11.31 -5.62
N ASP A 272 -16.38 12.14 -6.06
CA ASP A 272 -15.03 11.73 -6.45
C ASP A 272 -14.15 11.44 -5.23
N LEU A 273 -13.30 10.39 -5.36
CA LEU A 273 -12.41 9.90 -4.34
C LEU A 273 -11.05 9.56 -4.94
N GLU A 274 -9.98 10.14 -4.43
CA GLU A 274 -8.61 9.86 -4.87
C GLU A 274 -7.83 9.08 -3.81
N CYS A 275 -7.56 7.80 -4.08
CA CYS A 275 -6.76 6.93 -3.25
C CYS A 275 -5.34 6.85 -3.81
N ASN A 276 -4.53 7.88 -3.54
CA ASN A 276 -3.15 7.99 -3.99
C ASN A 276 -2.20 7.32 -3.00
N ASP A 277 -1.02 6.89 -3.48
CA ASP A 277 0.06 6.38 -2.63
C ASP A 277 0.51 7.45 -1.63
N GLU A 278 0.48 7.13 -0.34
CA GLU A 278 0.90 8.00 0.77
C GLU A 278 2.24 7.57 1.38
N GLY A 279 2.95 6.67 0.68
CA GLY A 279 4.26 6.18 1.07
C GLY A 279 4.25 4.76 1.65
N ASP A 280 5.42 4.16 1.66
CA ASP A 280 5.63 2.73 1.93
C ASP A 280 5.39 2.27 3.38
N LEU A 281 5.04 3.19 4.29
CA LEU A 281 4.64 2.89 5.66
C LEU A 281 3.12 2.88 5.86
N VAL A 282 2.35 3.31 4.85
CA VAL A 282 0.88 3.33 4.88
C VAL A 282 0.37 2.08 4.18
N GLN A 283 -0.21 1.15 4.93
CA GLN A 283 -0.75 -0.08 4.37
C GLN A 283 -2.12 0.12 3.71
N THR A 284 -2.94 1.03 4.25
CA THR A 284 -4.28 1.31 3.75
C THR A 284 -4.54 2.80 3.68
N VAL A 285 -4.89 3.29 2.50
CA VAL A 285 -5.33 4.66 2.25
C VAL A 285 -6.85 4.71 2.41
N GLU A 286 -7.35 5.49 3.36
CA GLU A 286 -8.79 5.64 3.59
C GLU A 286 -9.31 6.94 2.98
N ARG A 287 -10.49 6.87 2.33
CA ARG A 287 -11.25 8.02 1.82
C ARG A 287 -12.70 7.91 2.20
N THR A 288 -13.35 9.06 2.43
CA THR A 288 -14.76 9.12 2.79
C THR A 288 -15.51 9.98 1.79
N ALA A 289 -16.58 9.46 1.22
CA ALA A 289 -17.60 10.22 0.51
C ALA A 289 -18.74 10.54 1.47
N THR A 290 -19.26 11.76 1.41
CA THR A 290 -20.46 12.15 2.16
C THR A 290 -21.53 12.57 1.16
N SER A 291 -22.70 11.93 1.23
CA SER A 291 -23.90 12.28 0.46
C SER A 291 -24.89 12.97 1.39
N LEU A 292 -25.27 14.20 1.05
CA LEU A 292 -26.24 15.01 1.78
C LEU A 292 -27.55 15.03 0.99
N GLU A 293 -28.61 14.55 1.57
CA GLU A 293 -29.88 14.42 0.86
C GLU A 293 -31.04 15.09 1.60
N ASP A 294 -31.97 15.61 0.79
CA ASP A 294 -33.18 16.26 1.30
C ASP A 294 -34.27 15.23 1.58
N VAL A 295 -34.85 15.32 2.77
CA VAL A 295 -36.03 14.53 3.11
C VAL A 295 -37.23 15.00 2.29
N ILE A 296 -38.03 14.04 1.82
CA ILE A 296 -39.26 14.32 1.08
C ILE A 296 -40.30 14.92 2.03
N LYS A 297 -40.71 16.17 1.74
CA LYS A 297 -41.75 16.88 2.50
C LYS A 297 -43.01 17.03 1.65
N GLN A 298 -44.16 16.70 2.22
CA GLN A 298 -45.44 16.77 1.53
C GLN A 298 -46.34 17.84 2.21
N PRO A 299 -46.99 18.71 1.45
CA PRO A 299 -47.96 19.65 2.00
C PRO A 299 -49.27 18.92 2.38
N PHE A 300 -49.91 19.39 3.43
CA PHE A 300 -51.27 19.00 3.72
C PHE A 300 -52.15 20.22 3.99
N GLN A 301 -53.47 20.06 3.85
CA GLN A 301 -54.45 21.10 4.05
C GLN A 301 -55.51 20.64 5.08
N VAL A 302 -55.83 21.51 6.00
CA VAL A 302 -56.94 21.33 6.92
C VAL A 302 -58.09 22.24 6.48
N ILE A 303 -59.27 21.70 6.38
CA ILE A 303 -60.48 22.44 6.03
C ILE A 303 -61.43 22.41 7.22
N LYS A 304 -61.66 23.58 7.80
CA LYS A 304 -62.62 23.73 8.91
C LYS A 304 -63.98 24.13 8.33
N VAL A 305 -65.01 23.37 8.68
CA VAL A 305 -66.41 23.65 8.26
C VAL A 305 -67.30 23.81 9.47
N ALA A 306 -68.36 24.61 9.31
CA ALA A 306 -69.39 24.69 10.33
C ALA A 306 -70.22 23.39 10.37
N ASN A 307 -70.80 23.10 11.51
CA ASN A 307 -71.60 21.89 11.81
C ASN A 307 -72.82 21.71 10.85
N ASN A 308 -73.31 22.80 10.22
CA ASN A 308 -74.38 22.79 9.27
C ASN A 308 -73.90 22.61 7.81
N GLY A 309 -72.61 22.33 7.57
CA GLY A 309 -72.00 22.18 6.25
C GLY A 309 -71.76 23.50 5.48
N LYS A 310 -72.09 24.66 6.09
CA LYS A 310 -71.83 25.99 5.52
C LYS A 310 -70.51 26.57 6.00
N THR A 311 -69.82 27.28 5.15
CA THR A 311 -68.62 28.07 5.52
C THR A 311 -69.11 29.45 5.91
N ASP A 312 -68.93 29.83 7.19
CA ASP A 312 -69.21 31.18 7.71
C ASP A 312 -67.83 31.76 8.10
N ALA A 313 -67.38 32.81 7.44
CA ALA A 313 -66.08 33.44 7.61
C ALA A 313 -65.83 33.84 9.10
N ASP A 314 -66.85 34.32 9.77
CA ASP A 314 -66.70 34.79 11.14
C ASP A 314 -66.50 33.64 12.18
N LEU A 315 -66.97 32.39 11.82
CA LEU A 315 -66.88 31.21 12.66
C LEU A 315 -65.70 30.33 12.34
N LEU A 316 -65.07 30.51 11.22
CA LEU A 316 -64.05 29.57 10.68
C LEU A 316 -62.65 30.13 10.59
N LYS A 317 -62.52 31.45 10.63
CA LYS A 317 -61.25 32.19 10.61
C LYS A 317 -60.52 32.09 11.94
N GLY A 318 -59.20 31.92 11.91
CA GLY A 318 -58.35 31.96 13.07
C GLY A 318 -58.41 30.73 13.99
N VAL A 319 -58.91 29.60 13.51
CA VAL A 319 -58.83 28.33 14.24
C VAL A 319 -57.42 27.75 14.07
N GLY A 320 -56.74 27.52 15.19
CA GLY A 320 -55.38 26.95 15.22
C GLY A 320 -55.39 25.44 15.14
N PHE A 321 -54.42 24.91 14.36
CA PHE A 321 -54.14 23.46 14.25
C PHE A 321 -52.66 23.20 14.39
N SER A 322 -52.29 22.15 15.15
CA SER A 322 -50.96 21.59 15.21
C SER A 322 -50.96 20.15 14.66
N ALA A 323 -49.91 19.75 14.01
CA ALA A 323 -49.69 18.40 13.53
C ALA A 323 -48.71 17.68 14.43
N TYR A 324 -48.90 16.38 14.59
CA TYR A 324 -48.00 15.52 15.36
C TYR A 324 -47.72 14.25 14.56
N LEU A 325 -46.48 13.78 14.60
CA LEU A 325 -46.14 12.48 14.04
C LEU A 325 -46.74 11.37 14.92
N GLU A 326 -47.47 10.45 14.35
CA GLU A 326 -48.20 9.41 15.14
C GLU A 326 -47.23 8.52 15.93
N SER A 327 -46.07 8.21 15.36
CA SER A 327 -45.05 7.41 16.04
C SER A 327 -44.50 8.06 17.33
N ASN A 328 -44.65 9.37 17.49
CA ASN A 328 -44.25 10.13 18.68
C ASN A 328 -45.39 10.29 19.71
N LEU A 329 -46.58 9.85 19.37
CA LEU A 329 -47.77 9.95 20.25
C LEU A 329 -47.95 8.69 21.06
N LYS A 330 -48.20 8.84 22.37
CA LYS A 330 -48.62 7.74 23.24
C LYS A 330 -50.14 7.58 23.16
N LYS A 331 -50.60 6.34 23.15
CA LYS A 331 -52.04 6.03 23.25
C LYS A 331 -52.44 5.83 24.69
N ASN A 332 -53.52 6.50 25.10
CA ASN A 332 -54.18 6.30 26.38
C ASN A 332 -54.90 4.92 26.43
N LYS A 333 -55.37 4.50 27.60
CA LYS A 333 -56.08 3.22 27.77
C LYS A 333 -57.42 3.13 27.02
N ASP A 334 -58.01 4.28 26.69
CA ASP A 334 -59.25 4.40 25.91
C ASP A 334 -59.00 4.50 24.38
N GLY A 335 -57.72 4.42 23.93
CA GLY A 335 -57.33 4.49 22.55
C GLY A 335 -57.12 5.92 22.00
N SER A 336 -57.36 6.97 22.81
CA SER A 336 -57.07 8.36 22.43
C SER A 336 -55.54 8.64 22.47
N TYR A 337 -55.10 9.68 21.78
CA TYR A 337 -53.72 10.12 21.82
C TYR A 337 -53.45 11.07 22.99
N ASP A 338 -52.29 10.91 23.65
CA ASP A 338 -51.76 11.85 24.62
C ASP A 338 -50.92 12.93 23.95
N PHE A 339 -51.52 14.10 23.78
CA PHE A 339 -50.83 15.28 23.18
C PHE A 339 -50.07 16.10 24.24
N ALA A 340 -50.28 15.90 25.54
CA ALA A 340 -49.70 16.73 26.59
C ALA A 340 -48.18 16.55 26.71
N SER A 341 -47.69 15.35 26.37
CA SER A 341 -46.26 15.01 26.40
C SER A 341 -45.57 15.01 25.03
N ALA A 342 -46.32 15.31 23.97
CA ALA A 342 -45.83 15.23 22.59
C ALA A 342 -45.37 16.60 22.04
N THR A 343 -44.34 16.58 21.22
CA THR A 343 -43.88 17.77 20.53
C THR A 343 -44.53 17.86 19.15
N PRO A 344 -45.22 18.97 18.82
CA PRO A 344 -45.79 19.16 17.49
C PRO A 344 -44.68 19.31 16.42
N VAL A 345 -45.03 18.93 15.20
CA VAL A 345 -44.18 19.12 14.02
C VAL A 345 -44.01 20.62 13.70
N VAL A 346 -42.80 21.00 13.36
CA VAL A 346 -42.53 22.36 12.82
C VAL A 346 -43.15 22.47 11.43
N LEU A 347 -44.02 23.45 11.24
CA LEU A 347 -44.85 23.60 10.02
C LEU A 347 -44.33 24.65 9.06
N THR A 348 -43.42 25.53 9.47
CA THR A 348 -42.90 26.63 8.68
C THR A 348 -41.40 26.76 8.84
N ALA A 349 -40.71 27.39 7.89
CA ALA A 349 -39.27 27.61 7.89
C ALA A 349 -38.80 28.50 9.07
N ASP A 350 -39.67 29.30 9.64
CA ASP A 350 -39.43 30.17 10.81
C ASP A 350 -39.72 29.47 12.16
N GLY A 351 -39.98 28.16 12.13
CA GLY A 351 -40.13 27.33 13.33
C GLY A 351 -41.51 27.31 13.97
N GLN A 352 -42.56 27.76 13.28
CA GLN A 352 -43.92 27.72 13.83
C GLN A 352 -44.47 26.31 13.82
N THR A 353 -45.18 25.94 14.89
CA THR A 353 -45.82 24.62 15.11
C THR A 353 -47.34 24.67 15.00
N GLU A 354 -47.89 25.85 14.74
CA GLU A 354 -49.34 26.08 14.57
C GLU A 354 -49.64 26.73 13.24
N MET A 355 -50.72 26.31 12.59
CA MET A 355 -51.30 26.94 11.41
C MET A 355 -52.74 27.40 11.72
N PHE A 356 -53.13 28.52 11.13
CA PHE A 356 -54.43 29.14 11.38
C PHE A 356 -55.30 29.18 10.11
N THR A 357 -56.60 28.94 10.25
CA THR A 357 -57.54 29.03 9.12
C THR A 357 -57.71 30.46 8.65
N ASP A 358 -57.84 30.61 7.29
CA ASP A 358 -58.21 31.82 6.61
C ASP A 358 -59.75 32.10 6.68
N GLU A 359 -60.20 33.12 5.98
CA GLU A 359 -61.63 33.53 5.91
C GLU A 359 -62.53 32.44 5.30
N ARG A 360 -61.98 31.48 4.61
CA ARG A 360 -62.69 30.36 3.96
C ARG A 360 -62.61 29.07 4.75
N GLY A 361 -62.00 29.12 5.93
CA GLY A 361 -61.79 27.96 6.81
C GLY A 361 -60.62 27.03 6.36
N TYR A 362 -59.72 27.49 5.51
CA TYR A 362 -58.55 26.73 5.05
C TYR A 362 -57.31 27.09 5.86
N ALA A 363 -56.66 26.07 6.36
CA ALA A 363 -55.30 26.18 6.87
C ALA A 363 -54.40 25.24 6.05
N SER A 364 -53.34 25.78 5.52
CA SER A 364 -52.40 25.01 4.68
C SER A 364 -50.95 25.31 5.07
N VAL A 365 -50.14 24.29 5.01
CA VAL A 365 -48.68 24.41 5.14
C VAL A 365 -48.09 24.39 3.73
N SER A 366 -47.32 25.43 3.39
CA SER A 366 -46.57 25.48 2.15
C SER A 366 -45.07 25.51 2.51
N TYR A 367 -44.34 24.45 2.22
CA TYR A 367 -42.88 24.47 2.22
C TYR A 367 -42.37 25.17 0.97
N THR A 368 -41.79 26.35 1.11
CA THR A 368 -41.37 27.22 0.00
C THR A 368 -40.05 26.80 -0.66
N HIS A 369 -39.52 25.62 -0.40
CA HIS A 369 -38.23 25.16 -0.94
C HIS A 369 -38.30 23.83 -1.73
N LEU A 370 -39.34 23.63 -2.55
CA LEU A 370 -39.30 22.62 -3.61
C LEU A 370 -39.42 23.31 -4.96
N THR A 371 -38.31 23.68 -5.54
CA THR A 371 -38.22 23.79 -6.99
C THR A 371 -38.21 22.37 -7.55
N LEU A 372 -39.38 21.85 -7.93
CA LEU A 372 -39.46 20.63 -8.72
C LEU A 372 -38.63 20.82 -9.98
N PRO A 373 -37.72 19.91 -10.33
CA PRO A 373 -37.10 19.93 -11.63
C PRO A 373 -38.21 19.77 -12.65
N THR A 374 -38.36 20.75 -13.54
CA THR A 374 -39.29 20.72 -14.66
C THR A 374 -38.90 19.54 -15.54
N ILE A 375 -39.65 18.45 -15.50
CA ILE A 375 -39.54 17.36 -16.45
C ILE A 375 -39.95 17.98 -17.79
N ARG A 376 -39.01 18.11 -18.73
CA ARG A 376 -39.23 18.32 -20.15
C ARG A 376 -39.18 17.00 -20.89
#